data_fb4ab08c26c42c55cc937575353140d3
#
_entry.id   fb4ab08c26c42c55cc937575353140d3
#
_cell.length_a   1.000
_cell.length_b   1.000
_cell.length_c   1.000
_cell.angle_alpha   90.00
_cell.angle_beta   90.00
_cell.angle_gamma   90.00
#
_symmetry.space_group_name_H-M   'P 1'
#
loop_
_entity.id
_entity.type
_entity.pdbx_description
1 polymer ?
#
loop_
_entity_poly.entity_id
_entity_poly.type
_entity_poly.pdbx_seq_one_letter_code
_entity_poly.pdbx_strand_id
1 'polypeptide(L)'
;MNRNAAVLLGLARRAGKCLLGYDSIRKASQSICLLLCAQDCSERMQKNILALNRYCITLDLTKAELGKLLGAGEVSLVAVIDKNFAAGIESKLSDDGGN
;
A
#
# COMPACT_ATOMS: atom_id res chain seq x y z
N MET A 1 -0.61 11.76 1.75
CA MET A 1 -0.99 11.12 0.46
C MET A 1 -1.98 12.03 -0.24
N ASN A 2 -1.77 12.34 -1.51
CA ASN A 2 -2.71 13.22 -2.18
C ASN A 2 -4.07 12.53 -2.41
N ARG A 3 -5.07 13.38 -2.64
CA ARG A 3 -6.45 12.90 -2.75
C ARG A 3 -6.65 11.92 -3.91
N ASN A 4 -6.01 12.19 -5.05
CA ASN A 4 -6.18 11.34 -6.23
C ASN A 4 -5.59 9.94 -6.01
N ALA A 5 -4.42 9.87 -5.39
CA ALA A 5 -3.81 8.58 -5.04
C ALA A 5 -4.68 7.82 -4.04
N ALA A 6 -5.23 8.53 -3.03
CA ALA A 6 -6.10 7.92 -2.03
C ALA A 6 -7.38 7.35 -2.66
N VAL A 7 -7.99 8.11 -3.57
CA VAL A 7 -9.20 7.65 -4.28
C VAL A 7 -8.90 6.38 -5.07
N LEU A 8 -7.78 6.36 -5.81
CA LEU A 8 -7.40 5.18 -6.60
C LEU A 8 -7.12 3.96 -5.73
N LEU A 9 -6.46 4.15 -4.59
CA LEU A 9 -6.19 3.05 -3.67
C LEU A 9 -7.49 2.49 -3.09
N GLY A 10 -8.43 3.36 -2.71
CA GLY A 10 -9.75 2.94 -2.25
C GLY A 10 -10.53 2.18 -3.31
N LEU A 11 -10.45 2.62 -4.58
CA LEU A 11 -11.09 1.94 -5.69
C LEU A 11 -10.46 0.56 -5.92
N ALA A 12 -9.13 0.47 -5.85
CA ALA A 12 -8.43 -0.80 -5.99
C ALA A 12 -8.87 -1.79 -4.91
N ARG A 13 -9.02 -1.31 -3.68
CA ARG A 13 -9.50 -2.13 -2.57
C ARG A 13 -10.91 -2.67 -2.85
N ARG A 14 -11.81 -1.81 -3.29
CA ARG A 14 -13.19 -2.22 -3.59
C ARG A 14 -13.27 -3.16 -4.78
N ALA A 15 -12.34 -3.05 -5.72
CA ALA A 15 -12.26 -3.93 -6.87
C ALA A 15 -11.62 -5.28 -6.56
N GLY A 16 -11.23 -5.53 -5.30
CA GLY A 16 -10.58 -6.77 -4.90
C GLY A 16 -9.14 -6.88 -5.37
N LYS A 17 -8.49 -5.75 -5.63
CA LYS A 17 -7.11 -5.72 -6.16
C LYS A 17 -6.08 -5.35 -5.11
N CYS A 18 -6.43 -5.42 -3.82
CA CYS A 18 -5.51 -5.16 -2.72
C CYS A 18 -5.43 -6.36 -1.78
N LEU A 19 -4.22 -6.61 -1.29
CA LEU A 19 -3.98 -7.57 -0.22
C LEU A 19 -3.53 -6.78 1.00
N LEU A 20 -4.06 -7.13 2.17
CA LEU A 20 -3.75 -6.44 3.42
C LEU A 20 -2.98 -7.37 4.35
N GLY A 21 -1.93 -6.86 4.96
CA GLY A 21 -1.16 -7.58 5.95
C GLY A 21 -0.07 -8.45 5.36
N TYR A 22 0.95 -8.68 6.19
CA TYR A 22 2.17 -9.35 5.75
C TYR A 22 1.93 -10.78 5.27
N ASP A 23 1.13 -11.56 6.00
CA ASP A 23 0.94 -12.98 5.67
C ASP A 23 0.31 -13.17 4.31
N SER A 24 -0.74 -12.41 4.00
CA SER A 24 -1.41 -12.49 2.70
C SER A 24 -0.47 -12.05 1.58
N ILE A 25 0.28 -10.99 1.83
CA ILE A 25 1.20 -10.41 0.84
C ILE A 25 2.35 -11.36 0.56
N ARG A 26 2.92 -11.95 1.60
CA ARG A 26 4.03 -12.91 1.47
C ARG A 26 3.64 -14.10 0.59
N LYS A 27 2.44 -14.61 0.80
CA LYS A 27 1.94 -15.76 0.03
C LYS A 27 1.72 -15.45 -1.44
N ALA A 28 1.46 -14.21 -1.76
CA ALA A 28 1.15 -13.77 -3.13
C ALA A 28 2.26 -12.89 -3.72
N SER A 29 3.51 -13.10 -3.30
CA SER A 29 4.62 -12.20 -3.64
C SER A 29 4.82 -12.01 -5.15
N GLN A 30 4.52 -13.00 -5.96
CA GLN A 30 4.67 -12.90 -7.41
C GLN A 30 3.60 -12.02 -8.08
N SER A 31 2.49 -11.79 -7.39
CA SER A 31 1.38 -11.00 -7.92
C SER A 31 1.46 -9.52 -7.55
N ILE A 32 2.42 -9.14 -6.71
CA ILE A 32 2.53 -7.77 -6.20
C ILE A 32 3.01 -6.84 -7.31
N CYS A 33 2.22 -5.80 -7.58
CA CYS A 33 2.58 -4.76 -8.53
C CYS A 33 3.03 -3.47 -7.83
N LEU A 34 2.56 -3.24 -6.60
CA LEU A 34 2.91 -2.07 -5.82
C LEU A 34 2.79 -2.42 -4.34
N LEU A 35 3.77 -2.03 -3.54
CA LEU A 35 3.79 -2.30 -2.11
C LEU A 35 3.88 -0.99 -1.34
N LEU A 36 2.97 -0.78 -0.40
CA LEU A 36 2.86 0.46 0.37
C LEU A 36 2.79 0.14 1.86
N CYS A 37 3.45 0.94 2.69
CA CYS A 37 3.39 0.77 4.14
C CYS A 37 3.05 2.08 4.84
N ALA A 38 2.46 1.95 6.04
CA ALA A 38 2.14 3.09 6.89
C ALA A 38 3.42 3.70 7.47
N GLN A 39 3.37 5.00 7.76
CA GLN A 39 4.54 5.72 8.30
C GLN A 39 4.95 5.26 9.70
N ASP A 40 4.03 4.69 10.45
CA ASP A 40 4.24 4.25 11.84
C ASP A 40 4.23 2.74 11.99
N CYS A 41 4.61 2.01 10.95
CA CYS A 41 4.70 0.55 11.06
C CYS A 41 5.81 0.17 12.05
N SER A 42 5.61 -0.94 12.78
CA SER A 42 6.52 -1.38 13.82
C SER A 42 7.87 -1.81 13.25
N GLU A 43 8.89 -1.85 14.11
CA GLU A 43 10.22 -2.36 13.71
C GLU A 43 10.12 -3.79 13.18
N ARG A 44 9.28 -4.61 13.80
CA ARG A 44 9.05 -5.98 13.35
C ARG A 44 8.49 -6.00 11.93
N MET A 45 7.51 -5.14 11.66
CA MET A 45 6.94 -5.04 10.32
C MET A 45 7.97 -4.53 9.31
N GLN A 46 8.82 -3.59 9.70
CA GLN A 46 9.89 -3.09 8.83
C GLN A 46 10.83 -4.22 8.43
N LYS A 47 11.19 -5.09 9.38
CA LYS A 47 12.02 -6.27 9.08
C LYS A 47 11.31 -7.24 8.15
N ASN A 48 10.01 -7.44 8.37
CA ASN A 48 9.20 -8.31 7.52
C ASN A 48 9.15 -7.77 6.08
N ILE A 49 9.01 -6.45 5.93
CA ILE A 49 8.98 -5.80 4.62
C ILE A 49 10.32 -6.00 3.90
N LEU A 50 11.43 -5.82 4.61
CA LEU A 50 12.76 -6.04 4.04
C LEU A 50 12.93 -7.49 3.55
N ALA A 51 12.35 -8.45 4.28
CA ALA A 51 12.43 -9.86 3.93
C ALA A 51 11.68 -10.20 2.63
N LEU A 52 10.74 -9.35 2.23
CA LEU A 52 10.03 -9.54 0.95
C LEU A 52 10.92 -9.24 -0.25
N ASN A 53 12.02 -8.52 -0.04
CA ASN A 53 12.98 -8.15 -1.09
C ASN A 53 12.29 -7.41 -2.24
N ARG A 54 11.40 -6.49 -1.92
CA ARG A 54 10.66 -5.68 -2.89
C ARG A 54 10.67 -4.22 -2.48
N TYR A 55 10.64 -3.33 -3.47
CA TYR A 55 10.52 -1.91 -3.21
C TYR A 55 9.19 -1.63 -2.52
N CYS A 56 9.24 -0.90 -1.43
CA CYS A 56 8.05 -0.52 -0.66
C CYS A 56 8.05 0.99 -0.45
N ILE A 57 6.95 1.62 -0.79
CA ILE A 57 6.79 3.07 -0.60
C ILE A 57 6.17 3.29 0.77
N THR A 58 6.82 4.13 1.57
CA THR A 58 6.26 4.56 2.86
C THR A 58 5.31 5.73 2.62
N LEU A 59 4.05 5.55 2.99
CA LEU A 59 3.04 6.60 2.87
C LEU A 59 3.11 7.56 4.05
N ASP A 60 2.59 8.76 3.87
CA ASP A 60 2.45 9.76 4.93
C ASP A 60 1.14 9.55 5.71
N LEU A 61 0.74 8.31 5.86
CA LEU A 61 -0.45 7.91 6.61
C LEU A 61 -0.08 6.98 7.74
N THR A 62 -0.75 7.12 8.88
CA THR A 62 -0.61 6.18 9.99
C THR A 62 -1.36 4.89 9.68
N LYS A 63 -1.11 3.85 10.48
CA LYS A 63 -1.84 2.57 10.35
C LYS A 63 -3.35 2.79 10.47
N ALA A 64 -3.76 3.66 11.38
CA ALA A 64 -5.18 3.95 11.59
C ALA A 64 -5.78 4.66 10.38
N GLU A 65 -5.07 5.65 9.83
CA GLU A 65 -5.51 6.38 8.66
C GLU A 65 -5.58 5.50 7.41
N LEU A 66 -4.56 4.67 7.21
CA LEU A 66 -4.53 3.75 6.08
C LEU A 66 -5.65 2.72 6.19
N GLY A 67 -5.88 2.19 7.39
CA GLY A 67 -6.99 1.26 7.63
C GLY A 67 -8.34 1.89 7.32
N LYS A 68 -8.54 3.12 7.76
CA LYS A 68 -9.79 3.86 7.49
C LYS A 68 -10.01 4.04 5.99
N LEU A 69 -8.97 4.40 5.27
CA LEU A 69 -9.03 4.55 3.81
C LEU A 69 -9.43 3.25 3.13
N LEU A 70 -8.96 2.12 3.64
CA LEU A 70 -9.19 0.80 3.04
C LEU A 70 -10.44 0.09 3.60
N GLY A 71 -11.16 0.74 4.51
CA GLY A 71 -12.36 0.15 5.11
C GLY A 71 -12.04 -1.03 6.02
N ALA A 72 -10.92 -0.97 6.72
CA ALA A 72 -10.44 -2.03 7.61
C ALA A 72 -10.05 -1.44 8.96
N GLY A 73 -9.57 -2.28 9.88
CA GLY A 73 -8.94 -1.82 11.11
C GLY A 73 -7.59 -1.18 10.79
N GLU A 74 -6.64 -1.21 11.72
CA GLU A 74 -5.30 -0.70 11.43
C GLU A 74 -4.62 -1.53 10.35
N VAL A 75 -3.98 -0.87 9.38
CA VAL A 75 -3.25 -1.54 8.29
C VAL A 75 -1.84 -0.99 8.21
N SER A 76 -0.84 -1.85 8.40
CA SER A 76 0.57 -1.47 8.29
C SER A 76 1.10 -1.62 6.87
N LEU A 77 0.58 -2.60 6.13
CA LEU A 77 1.13 -2.98 4.82
C LEU A 77 -0.01 -3.34 3.88
N VAL A 78 0.04 -2.80 2.67
CA VAL A 78 -0.93 -3.12 1.63
C VAL A 78 -0.19 -3.34 0.31
N ALA A 79 -0.64 -4.33 -0.46
CA ALA A 79 -0.13 -4.58 -1.79
C ALA A 79 -1.24 -4.43 -2.81
N VAL A 80 -0.92 -3.81 -3.95
CA VAL A 80 -1.82 -3.71 -5.09
C VAL A 80 -1.38 -4.78 -6.09
N ILE A 81 -2.32 -5.64 -6.51
CA ILE A 81 -2.02 -6.78 -7.37
C ILE A 81 -2.53 -6.60 -8.80
N ASP A 82 -2.88 -5.39 -9.16
CA ASP A 82 -3.35 -5.04 -10.50
C ASP A 82 -2.41 -4.00 -11.10
N LYS A 83 -1.90 -4.27 -12.30
CA LYS A 83 -0.92 -3.41 -12.97
C LYS A 83 -1.44 -2.00 -13.21
N ASN A 84 -2.68 -1.88 -13.62
CA ASN A 84 -3.26 -0.58 -13.99
C ASN A 84 -3.48 0.29 -12.76
N PHE A 85 -4.04 -0.28 -11.70
CA PHE A 85 -4.19 0.44 -10.44
C PHE A 85 -2.83 0.82 -9.87
N ALA A 86 -1.87 -0.10 -9.88
CA ALA A 86 -0.54 0.16 -9.36
C ALA A 86 0.13 1.34 -10.10
N ALA A 87 0.10 1.33 -11.40
CA ALA A 87 0.70 2.40 -12.22
C ALA A 87 0.01 3.74 -11.95
N GLY A 88 -1.32 3.75 -11.85
CA GLY A 88 -2.08 4.96 -11.58
C GLY A 88 -1.78 5.54 -10.20
N ILE A 89 -1.75 4.69 -9.18
CA ILE A 89 -1.44 5.11 -7.82
C ILE A 89 -0.01 5.64 -7.73
N GLU A 90 0.94 4.92 -8.29
CA GLU A 90 2.34 5.32 -8.27
C GLU A 90 2.55 6.66 -8.97
N SER A 91 1.90 6.86 -10.10
CA SER A 91 1.94 8.12 -10.83
C SER A 91 1.42 9.28 -9.98
N LYS A 92 0.31 9.07 -9.27
CA LYS A 92 -0.26 10.11 -8.42
C LYS A 92 0.60 10.39 -7.19
N LEU A 93 1.26 9.37 -6.63
CA LEU A 93 2.19 9.57 -5.52
C LEU A 93 3.40 10.40 -5.96
N SER A 94 3.87 10.19 -7.18
CA SER A 94 4.97 10.98 -7.73
C SER A 94 4.59 12.45 -7.93
N ASP A 95 3.32 12.71 -8.27
CA ASP A 95 2.80 14.07 -8.45
C ASP A 95 2.85 14.87 -7.16
N ASP A 96 2.78 14.22 -5.99
CA ASP A 96 2.86 14.88 -4.69
C ASP A 96 4.14 15.69 -4.53
N GLY A 97 5.25 15.17 -5.00
CA GLY A 97 6.54 15.82 -4.87
C GLY A 97 6.79 16.89 -5.93
N GLY A 98 5.93 16.97 -6.93
CA GLY A 98 6.09 17.88 -8.06
C GLY A 98 5.59 19.30 -7.80
N ASN A 99 4.98 19.49 -6.67
CA ASN A 99 4.41 20.79 -6.31
C ASN A 99 5.15 21.45 -5.16
#